data_e4ec40390213472d10beaee866f354bd
#
_entry.id   e4ec40390213472d10beaee866f354bd
#
_cell.length_a   1.000
_cell.length_b   1.000
_cell.length_c   1.000
_cell.angle_alpha   90.00
_cell.angle_beta   90.00
_cell.angle_gamma   90.00
#
_symmetry.space_group_name_H-M   'P 1'
#
loop_
_entity.id
_entity.type
_entity.pdbx_description
1 polymer ?
#
loop_
_entity_poly.entity_id
_entity_poly.type
_entity_poly.pdbx_seq_one_letter_code
_entity_poly.pdbx_strand_id
1 'polypeptide(L)'
;FMDDIIAGRPVFGEPGQPGGFRLRYGRSRATGLAAAGIHPTTMEAMGGFLSVGTQMKIERPGKACAVTPCTDLEGPTVLLNDGTFRRIESITDWRKNKPNVLTIWDSGEILIGYGEFLENNKNLVPSPYNRDWWSVDLAERLDMPQKVEDFASLLDFDRSELPLGLPFNGAIKRSGEDPVERVWRKRNWSHYLRDLELSWEQIKEISITHGTAIPPPWNLWWSDLPISFCSSLIDNISKSIIEENSLRFIGAASEWSSDLDLEDIGLPDPTTSEWPLWTQVKNHGIVKSSLMTLGISHHHDGEDIVIESGWEGLLEVFGFNIVNGSARVRVEAAPHIEYRLQQIRGATNIIEQEELRLKELESRRDVERIAATTTARQVGKSISETEQIGDAAAAKITDEGPDDDAALLQSRKILDDHEVDRCLWLVRKLSTLRWEDAVPVRIGARMGRPEKAARREMKPLTHALYPIGENGGPQRLMGKAAEKGRIRVELCRRYCSKCGQESPNLNCHHRPDPEIPKECGGKTAERERKPGAMIRRRRGRNSWVHLDRLLEVKRRTLGLDRLPQKIKSVKVLTSESQTPEPIEKGILRGKHQLSVFRDGTA
;
A
#
# COMPACT_ATOMS: atom_id res chain seq x y z
N PHE A 1 -0.73 1.18 -24.55
CA PHE A 1 -0.61 0.73 -23.16
C PHE A 1 0.84 0.50 -22.69
N MET A 2 1.80 0.42 -23.59
CA MET A 2 3.23 0.26 -23.30
C MET A 2 4.08 1.17 -24.18
N ASP A 3 3.56 2.32 -24.55
CA ASP A 3 4.26 3.24 -25.45
C ASP A 3 5.37 4.01 -24.74
N ASP A 4 5.32 4.07 -23.40
CA ASP A 4 6.37 4.70 -22.63
C ASP A 4 7.50 3.75 -22.24
N ILE A 5 8.66 4.04 -22.77
CA ILE A 5 9.90 3.31 -22.47
C ILE A 5 10.86 4.23 -21.74
N ILE A 6 10.84 4.23 -20.41
CA ILE A 6 11.82 4.95 -19.61
C ILE A 6 13.09 4.09 -19.47
N ALA A 7 14.21 4.59 -19.99
CA ALA A 7 15.50 3.90 -19.98
C ALA A 7 15.46 2.49 -20.60
N GLY A 8 14.70 2.29 -21.67
CA GLY A 8 14.56 1.00 -22.36
C GLY A 8 13.71 -0.03 -21.61
N ARG A 9 12.80 0.38 -20.73
CA ARG A 9 11.95 -0.52 -19.94
C ARG A 9 10.49 -0.13 -20.04
N PRO A 10 9.59 -1.08 -20.35
CA PRO A 10 8.16 -0.83 -20.38
C PRO A 10 7.68 -0.26 -19.04
N VAL A 11 6.86 0.78 -19.11
CA VAL A 11 6.14 1.36 -17.99
C VAL A 11 4.77 0.70 -17.92
N PHE A 12 4.38 0.27 -16.72
CA PHE A 12 3.09 -0.37 -16.45
C PHE A 12 2.08 0.58 -15.80
N GLY A 13 2.55 1.69 -15.30
CA GLY A 13 1.74 2.74 -14.70
C GLY A 13 2.64 3.88 -14.28
N GLU A 14 2.22 5.11 -14.61
CA GLU A 14 2.93 6.31 -14.21
C GLU A 14 2.67 6.68 -12.75
N PRO A 15 3.65 7.30 -12.08
CA PRO A 15 3.50 7.74 -10.70
C PRO A 15 2.45 8.85 -10.56
N GLY A 16 1.51 8.65 -9.63
CA GLY A 16 0.53 9.66 -9.29
C GLY A 16 -0.53 9.95 -10.35
N GLN A 17 -0.63 9.12 -11.37
CA GLN A 17 -1.53 9.32 -12.52
C GLN A 17 -2.52 8.17 -12.69
N PRO A 18 -3.64 8.37 -13.41
CA PRO A 18 -4.52 7.29 -13.86
C PRO A 18 -3.72 6.20 -14.58
N GLY A 19 -4.20 4.96 -14.53
CA GLY A 19 -3.46 3.81 -15.04
C GLY A 19 -2.43 3.24 -14.07
N GLY A 20 -2.04 3.98 -13.03
CA GLY A 20 -1.21 3.49 -11.93
C GLY A 20 -1.94 2.51 -11.02
N PHE A 21 -1.17 1.83 -10.18
CA PHE A 21 -1.71 0.87 -9.21
C PHE A 21 -2.19 1.56 -7.94
N ARG A 22 -3.30 1.08 -7.36
CA ARG A 22 -3.74 1.47 -6.02
C ARG A 22 -3.01 0.63 -4.98
N LEU A 23 -2.37 1.29 -4.00
CA LEU A 23 -1.57 0.60 -3.00
C LEU A 23 -2.44 -0.14 -1.99
N ARG A 24 -2.09 -1.40 -1.72
CA ARG A 24 -2.60 -2.18 -0.61
C ARG A 24 -1.45 -2.70 0.24
N TYR A 25 -1.51 -2.49 1.55
CA TYR A 25 -0.49 -3.03 2.43
C TYR A 25 -0.78 -4.48 2.78
N GLY A 26 0.23 -5.34 2.63
CA GLY A 26 0.12 -6.73 2.95
C GLY A 26 1.45 -7.45 2.83
N ARG A 27 1.43 -8.77 2.95
CA ARG A 27 2.61 -9.58 2.83
C ARG A 27 2.45 -10.57 1.68
N SER A 28 3.23 -10.36 0.63
CA SER A 28 3.41 -11.34 -0.44
C SER A 28 4.86 -11.80 -0.48
N ARG A 29 5.08 -13.11 -0.65
CA ARG A 29 6.41 -13.71 -0.75
C ARG A 29 6.43 -14.76 -1.86
N ALA A 30 7.38 -14.61 -2.76
CA ALA A 30 7.75 -15.66 -3.70
C ALA A 30 9.17 -16.14 -3.35
N THR A 31 9.34 -17.43 -3.14
CA THR A 31 10.66 -18.06 -2.91
C THR A 31 11.53 -17.37 -1.84
N GLY A 32 10.91 -16.82 -0.78
CA GLY A 32 11.62 -16.13 0.31
C GLY A 32 12.03 -14.70 0.02
N LEU A 33 11.82 -14.20 -1.19
CA LEU A 33 12.06 -12.81 -1.57
C LEU A 33 10.83 -11.94 -1.29
N ALA A 34 11.07 -10.65 -1.05
CA ALA A 34 10.02 -9.67 -1.05
C ALA A 34 9.33 -9.65 -2.42
N ALA A 35 8.02 -9.70 -2.42
CA ALA A 35 7.22 -9.77 -3.63
C ALA A 35 6.11 -8.71 -3.61
N ALA A 36 5.83 -8.17 -4.79
CA ALA A 36 4.63 -7.40 -5.03
C ALA A 36 3.52 -8.35 -5.48
N GLY A 37 2.37 -8.31 -4.79
CA GLY A 37 1.16 -9.02 -5.22
C GLY A 37 0.44 -8.19 -6.28
N ILE A 38 0.00 -8.82 -7.35
CA ILE A 38 -0.80 -8.21 -8.41
C ILE A 38 -1.91 -9.18 -8.80
N HIS A 39 -3.08 -8.65 -9.18
CA HIS A 39 -4.17 -9.49 -9.63
C HIS A 39 -3.78 -10.28 -10.90
N PRO A 40 -4.11 -11.58 -11.01
CA PRO A 40 -3.75 -12.40 -12.17
C PRO A 40 -4.23 -11.82 -13.50
N THR A 41 -5.41 -11.20 -13.51
CA THR A 41 -5.96 -10.53 -14.70
C THR A 41 -5.11 -9.35 -15.13
N THR A 42 -4.61 -8.55 -14.19
CA THR A 42 -3.67 -7.45 -14.48
C THR A 42 -2.37 -8.00 -15.07
N MET A 43 -1.84 -9.11 -14.55
CA MET A 43 -0.64 -9.73 -15.11
C MET A 43 -0.84 -10.18 -16.56
N GLU A 44 -2.00 -10.75 -16.89
CA GLU A 44 -2.36 -11.15 -18.26
C GLU A 44 -2.57 -9.91 -19.17
N ALA A 45 -3.20 -8.86 -18.63
CA ALA A 45 -3.45 -7.61 -19.35
C ALA A 45 -2.15 -6.88 -19.73
N MET A 46 -1.11 -7.03 -18.95
CA MET A 46 0.23 -6.49 -19.23
C MET A 46 0.99 -7.30 -20.31
N GLY A 47 0.28 -8.04 -21.16
CA GLY A 47 0.81 -8.68 -22.35
C GLY A 47 1.85 -9.78 -22.10
N GLY A 48 1.82 -10.43 -20.94
CA GLY A 48 2.77 -11.47 -20.58
C GLY A 48 4.14 -10.96 -20.09
N PHE A 49 4.35 -9.64 -20.00
CA PHE A 49 5.57 -9.06 -19.42
C PHE A 49 5.68 -9.31 -17.92
N LEU A 50 4.57 -9.47 -17.22
CA LEU A 50 4.50 -9.76 -15.80
C LEU A 50 4.13 -11.22 -15.56
N SER A 51 5.09 -12.12 -15.66
CA SER A 51 4.94 -13.50 -15.18
C SER A 51 5.37 -13.62 -13.71
N VAL A 52 5.00 -14.73 -13.07
CA VAL A 52 5.41 -15.00 -11.69
C VAL A 52 6.93 -14.95 -11.54
N GLY A 53 7.41 -14.15 -10.61
CA GLY A 53 8.84 -13.96 -10.37
C GLY A 53 9.52 -12.91 -11.24
N THR A 54 8.81 -12.30 -12.20
CA THR A 54 9.34 -11.16 -12.96
C THR A 54 9.64 -10.01 -11.99
N GLN A 55 10.76 -9.33 -12.19
CA GLN A 55 11.09 -8.16 -11.40
C GLN A 55 10.41 -6.94 -11.96
N MET A 56 9.67 -6.26 -11.10
CA MET A 56 9.03 -4.99 -11.37
C MET A 56 9.64 -3.92 -10.44
N LYS A 57 10.08 -2.82 -10.99
CA LYS A 57 10.53 -1.67 -10.21
C LYS A 57 9.33 -0.83 -9.86
N ILE A 58 9.05 -0.74 -8.58
CA ILE A 58 7.96 0.06 -8.02
C ILE A 58 8.52 1.42 -7.65
N GLU A 59 7.81 2.49 -7.98
CA GLU A 59 8.23 3.86 -7.68
C GLU A 59 8.37 4.09 -6.18
N ARG A 60 7.40 3.65 -5.42
CA ARG A 60 7.42 3.66 -3.95
C ARG A 60 7.24 2.23 -3.46
N PRO A 61 8.19 1.69 -2.75
CA PRO A 61 9.34 2.25 -2.04
C PRO A 61 10.62 2.48 -2.88
N GLY A 62 10.59 2.36 -4.21
CA GLY A 62 11.74 2.64 -5.09
C GLY A 62 12.63 1.43 -5.34
N LYS A 63 12.17 0.22 -5.04
CA LYS A 63 12.90 -1.04 -5.24
C LYS A 63 12.23 -1.95 -6.27
N ALA A 64 13.03 -2.87 -6.80
CA ALA A 64 12.52 -3.97 -7.61
C ALA A 64 11.99 -5.08 -6.69
N CYS A 65 10.75 -5.51 -6.93
CA CYS A 65 10.10 -6.62 -6.25
C CYS A 65 9.76 -7.72 -7.26
N ALA A 66 9.80 -8.97 -6.83
CA ALA A 66 9.29 -10.07 -7.64
C ALA A 66 7.76 -10.04 -7.67
N VAL A 67 7.18 -10.22 -8.86
CA VAL A 67 5.72 -10.24 -9.02
C VAL A 67 5.16 -11.59 -8.62
N THR A 68 4.09 -11.59 -7.83
CA THR A 68 3.30 -12.79 -7.49
C THR A 68 1.81 -12.55 -7.74
N PRO A 69 1.06 -13.56 -8.20
CA PRO A 69 -0.38 -13.45 -8.32
C PRO A 69 -1.04 -13.38 -6.94
N CYS A 70 -2.07 -12.53 -6.82
CA CYS A 70 -2.90 -12.42 -5.64
C CYS A 70 -4.35 -12.14 -6.08
N THR A 71 -5.24 -13.10 -5.83
CA THR A 71 -6.66 -13.03 -6.23
C THR A 71 -7.53 -12.20 -5.29
N ASP A 72 -7.01 -11.88 -4.10
CA ASP A 72 -7.73 -11.04 -3.12
C ASP A 72 -7.63 -9.53 -3.44
N LEU A 73 -6.90 -9.19 -4.51
CA LEU A 73 -6.76 -7.82 -5.00
C LEU A 73 -7.80 -7.51 -6.06
N GLU A 74 -8.12 -6.25 -6.22
CA GLU A 74 -8.97 -5.81 -7.32
C GLU A 74 -8.21 -5.83 -8.64
N GLY A 75 -8.87 -6.35 -9.68
CA GLY A 75 -8.35 -6.42 -11.04
C GLY A 75 -8.35 -5.07 -11.77
N PRO A 76 -7.93 -5.05 -13.06
CA PRO A 76 -7.84 -3.83 -13.84
C PRO A 76 -9.23 -3.31 -14.21
N THR A 77 -9.39 -1.99 -14.24
CA THR A 77 -10.58 -1.33 -14.78
C THR A 77 -10.31 -0.88 -16.20
N VAL A 78 -11.19 -1.21 -17.11
CA VAL A 78 -11.03 -0.98 -18.54
C VAL A 78 -12.19 -0.21 -19.16
N LEU A 79 -11.88 0.50 -20.25
CA LEU A 79 -12.86 1.08 -21.15
C LEU A 79 -12.88 0.24 -22.43
N LEU A 80 -14.08 -0.18 -22.82
CA LEU A 80 -14.31 -0.96 -24.04
C LEU A 80 -14.77 -0.06 -25.20
N ASN A 81 -14.67 -0.56 -26.42
CA ASN A 81 -15.06 0.15 -27.65
C ASN A 81 -16.56 0.41 -27.77
N ASP A 82 -17.41 -0.33 -27.04
CA ASP A 82 -18.85 -0.10 -26.93
C ASP A 82 -19.21 0.95 -25.88
N GLY A 83 -18.20 1.58 -25.24
CA GLY A 83 -18.40 2.55 -24.18
C GLY A 83 -18.54 1.93 -22.79
N THR A 84 -18.55 0.62 -22.64
CA THR A 84 -18.60 -0.03 -21.33
C THR A 84 -17.34 0.25 -20.54
N PHE A 85 -17.52 0.70 -19.32
CA PHE A 85 -16.44 0.94 -18.34
C PHE A 85 -16.65 0.05 -17.14
N ARG A 86 -15.72 -0.86 -16.90
CA ARG A 86 -15.87 -1.82 -15.79
C ARG A 86 -14.56 -2.44 -15.35
N ARG A 87 -14.59 -2.99 -14.14
CA ARG A 87 -13.51 -3.82 -13.60
C ARG A 87 -13.59 -5.24 -14.14
N ILE A 88 -12.43 -5.84 -14.39
CA ILE A 88 -12.32 -7.22 -14.86
C ILE A 88 -11.62 -8.06 -13.80
N GLU A 89 -12.36 -9.00 -13.19
CA GLU A 89 -11.88 -9.82 -12.08
C GLU A 89 -11.40 -11.21 -12.50
N SER A 90 -11.61 -11.62 -13.75
CA SER A 90 -11.19 -12.94 -14.20
C SER A 90 -10.38 -12.90 -15.51
N ILE A 91 -9.39 -13.80 -15.60
CA ILE A 91 -8.60 -13.98 -16.83
C ILE A 91 -9.49 -14.40 -18.01
N THR A 92 -10.52 -15.20 -17.74
CA THR A 92 -11.47 -15.65 -18.79
C THR A 92 -12.23 -14.47 -19.36
N ASP A 93 -12.73 -13.59 -18.51
CA ASP A 93 -13.43 -12.38 -18.91
C ASP A 93 -12.49 -11.39 -19.64
N TRP A 94 -11.26 -11.24 -19.17
CA TRP A 94 -10.24 -10.48 -19.86
C TRP A 94 -10.02 -10.99 -21.30
N ARG A 95 -9.78 -12.28 -21.47
CA ARG A 95 -9.51 -12.87 -22.80
C ARG A 95 -10.68 -12.71 -23.76
N LYS A 96 -11.92 -12.77 -23.25
CA LYS A 96 -13.14 -12.53 -24.03
C LYS A 96 -13.22 -11.07 -24.51
N ASN A 97 -12.89 -10.12 -23.67
CA ASN A 97 -13.05 -8.70 -23.94
C ASN A 97 -11.79 -8.02 -24.52
N LYS A 98 -10.63 -8.66 -24.44
CA LYS A 98 -9.35 -8.12 -24.90
C LYS A 98 -9.38 -7.45 -26.29
N PRO A 99 -10.08 -8.02 -27.33
CA PRO A 99 -10.16 -7.38 -28.63
C PRO A 99 -10.92 -6.04 -28.63
N ASN A 100 -11.75 -5.82 -27.62
CA ASN A 100 -12.63 -4.66 -27.49
C ASN A 100 -12.12 -3.64 -26.48
N VAL A 101 -10.98 -3.88 -25.84
CA VAL A 101 -10.39 -2.95 -24.85
C VAL A 101 -9.74 -1.78 -25.57
N LEU A 102 -10.25 -0.57 -25.38
CA LEU A 102 -9.65 0.66 -25.85
C LEU A 102 -8.47 1.07 -24.95
N THR A 103 -8.69 1.07 -23.63
CA THR A 103 -7.65 1.43 -22.68
C THR A 103 -7.85 0.75 -21.33
N ILE A 104 -6.75 0.57 -20.59
CA ILE A 104 -6.78 0.21 -19.18
C ILE A 104 -6.72 1.50 -18.38
N TRP A 105 -7.84 1.85 -17.75
CA TRP A 105 -7.99 3.08 -16.99
C TRP A 105 -7.30 3.01 -15.62
N ASP A 106 -7.32 1.84 -14.99
CA ASP A 106 -6.71 1.58 -13.69
C ASP A 106 -6.12 0.17 -13.69
N SER A 107 -4.88 0.02 -13.27
CA SER A 107 -4.17 -1.27 -13.28
C SER A 107 -4.62 -2.22 -12.15
N GLY A 108 -5.54 -1.78 -11.30
CA GLY A 108 -5.98 -2.50 -10.12
C GLY A 108 -5.09 -2.26 -8.90
N GLU A 109 -5.16 -3.14 -7.94
CA GLU A 109 -4.40 -3.03 -6.70
C GLU A 109 -3.02 -3.69 -6.80
N ILE A 110 -2.05 -3.11 -6.07
CA ILE A 110 -0.73 -3.69 -5.84
C ILE A 110 -0.51 -3.92 -4.35
N LEU A 111 -0.19 -5.14 -3.97
CA LEU A 111 0.12 -5.52 -2.59
C LEU A 111 1.61 -5.35 -2.31
N ILE A 112 1.95 -4.47 -1.39
CA ILE A 112 3.34 -4.20 -0.99
C ILE A 112 3.46 -4.33 0.53
N GLY A 113 4.51 -5.00 1.00
CA GLY A 113 4.79 -5.08 2.43
C GLY A 113 5.22 -3.73 3.00
N TYR A 114 4.61 -3.30 4.12
CA TYR A 114 5.04 -2.07 4.82
C TYR A 114 6.54 -2.07 5.19
N GLY A 115 7.12 -3.25 5.42
CA GLY A 115 8.56 -3.41 5.68
C GLY A 115 9.45 -2.94 4.54
N GLU A 116 8.99 -3.05 3.29
CA GLU A 116 9.72 -2.55 2.12
C GLU A 116 9.95 -1.03 2.17
N PHE A 117 8.98 -0.28 2.66
CA PHE A 117 9.10 1.17 2.85
C PHE A 117 10.12 1.48 3.94
N LEU A 118 10.00 0.84 5.10
CA LEU A 118 10.85 1.08 6.26
C LEU A 118 12.31 0.65 6.02
N GLU A 119 12.54 -0.48 5.38
CA GLU A 119 13.88 -0.96 5.01
C GLU A 119 14.58 -0.05 4.01
N ASN A 120 13.81 0.75 3.27
CA ASN A 120 14.31 1.73 2.30
C ASN A 120 14.34 3.16 2.81
N ASN A 121 14.11 3.39 4.11
CA ASN A 121 14.00 4.70 4.74
C ASN A 121 12.94 5.59 4.05
N LYS A 122 11.83 4.98 3.63
CA LYS A 122 10.67 5.67 3.06
C LYS A 122 9.53 5.68 4.07
N ASN A 123 8.86 6.82 4.18
CA ASN A 123 7.65 6.92 4.97
C ASN A 123 6.54 6.07 4.34
N LEU A 124 5.67 5.52 5.18
CA LEU A 124 4.44 4.90 4.72
C LEU A 124 3.56 5.96 4.07
N VAL A 125 2.93 5.60 2.96
CA VAL A 125 1.94 6.44 2.29
C VAL A 125 0.54 5.94 2.62
N PRO A 126 -0.50 6.78 2.54
CA PRO A 126 -1.87 6.37 2.81
C PRO A 126 -2.29 5.18 1.93
N SER A 127 -2.99 4.23 2.52
CA SER A 127 -3.62 3.12 1.81
C SER A 127 -5.05 3.47 1.44
N PRO A 128 -5.58 2.99 0.30
CA PRO A 128 -6.98 3.11 -0.02
C PRO A 128 -7.88 2.58 1.09
N TYR A 129 -9.00 3.26 1.34
CA TYR A 129 -10.05 2.72 2.19
C TYR A 129 -10.89 1.73 1.39
N ASN A 130 -10.58 0.47 1.56
CA ASN A 130 -11.20 -0.66 0.86
C ASN A 130 -12.03 -1.53 1.81
N ARG A 131 -12.61 -2.63 1.31
CA ARG A 131 -13.45 -3.53 2.08
C ARG A 131 -12.72 -4.17 3.28
N ASP A 132 -11.41 -4.44 3.18
CA ASP A 132 -10.64 -4.97 4.31
C ASP A 132 -10.46 -3.92 5.41
N TRP A 133 -10.16 -2.67 5.04
CA TRP A 133 -10.08 -1.59 6.02
C TRP A 133 -11.40 -1.34 6.73
N TRP A 134 -12.51 -1.33 5.97
CA TRP A 134 -13.85 -1.21 6.52
C TRP A 134 -14.16 -2.34 7.52
N SER A 135 -13.84 -3.58 7.17
CA SER A 135 -14.08 -4.74 8.05
C SER A 135 -13.28 -4.66 9.35
N VAL A 136 -12.06 -4.13 9.31
CA VAL A 136 -11.24 -3.90 10.51
C VAL A 136 -11.81 -2.73 11.33
N ASP A 137 -12.18 -1.62 10.69
CA ASP A 137 -12.79 -0.46 11.36
C ASP A 137 -14.08 -0.85 12.05
N LEU A 138 -14.97 -1.60 11.38
CA LEU A 138 -16.20 -2.11 11.98
C LEU A 138 -15.91 -3.08 13.13
N ALA A 139 -14.99 -4.03 12.96
CA ALA A 139 -14.61 -4.95 14.03
C ALA A 139 -14.05 -4.25 15.27
N GLU A 140 -13.37 -3.12 15.09
CA GLU A 140 -12.87 -2.31 16.20
C GLU A 140 -13.99 -1.53 16.92
N ARG A 141 -15.06 -1.19 16.23
CA ARG A 141 -16.23 -0.46 16.77
C ARG A 141 -17.24 -1.37 17.47
N LEU A 142 -17.29 -2.64 17.08
CA LEU A 142 -18.10 -3.68 17.74
C LEU A 142 -17.40 -4.17 19.03
N ASP A 143 -17.08 -3.26 19.93
CA ASP A 143 -16.22 -3.49 21.11
C ASP A 143 -16.99 -3.92 22.37
N MET A 144 -18.32 -3.88 22.34
CA MET A 144 -19.22 -4.23 23.46
C MET A 144 -20.26 -5.25 23.02
N PRO A 145 -20.71 -6.14 23.95
CA PRO A 145 -21.77 -7.12 23.65
C PRO A 145 -23.03 -6.49 23.05
N GLN A 146 -23.49 -5.36 23.60
CA GLN A 146 -24.66 -4.67 23.09
C GLN A 146 -24.52 -4.25 21.63
N LYS A 147 -23.40 -3.67 21.25
CA LYS A 147 -23.14 -3.27 19.85
C LYS A 147 -23.10 -4.45 18.88
N VAL A 148 -22.67 -5.63 19.35
CA VAL A 148 -22.71 -6.87 18.56
C VAL A 148 -24.15 -7.36 18.41
N GLU A 149 -24.98 -7.22 19.45
CA GLU A 149 -26.39 -7.55 19.40
C GLU A 149 -27.16 -6.59 18.49
N ASP A 150 -26.90 -5.30 18.59
CA ASP A 150 -27.47 -4.28 17.71
C ASP A 150 -27.11 -4.56 16.25
N PHE A 151 -25.84 -4.90 15.98
CA PHE A 151 -25.36 -5.27 14.65
C PHE A 151 -26.01 -6.55 14.11
N ALA A 152 -26.16 -7.59 14.94
CA ALA A 152 -26.82 -8.82 14.55
C ALA A 152 -28.31 -8.59 14.24
N SER A 153 -28.98 -7.77 15.07
CA SER A 153 -30.38 -7.41 14.87
C SER A 153 -30.62 -6.62 13.59
N LEU A 154 -29.68 -5.71 13.26
CA LEU A 154 -29.73 -4.94 12.03
C LEU A 154 -29.67 -5.82 10.78
N LEU A 155 -28.91 -6.91 10.83
CA LEU A 155 -28.72 -7.84 9.71
C LEU A 155 -29.72 -9.02 9.73
N ASP A 156 -30.59 -9.08 10.75
CA ASP A 156 -31.51 -10.21 10.99
C ASP A 156 -30.76 -11.56 11.15
N PHE A 157 -29.59 -11.50 11.81
CA PHE A 157 -28.76 -12.68 12.09
C PHE A 157 -29.02 -13.22 13.48
N ASP A 158 -29.03 -14.56 13.59
CA ASP A 158 -28.93 -15.21 14.90
C ASP A 158 -27.52 -15.01 15.48
N ARG A 159 -27.43 -14.69 16.77
CA ARG A 159 -26.14 -14.52 17.44
C ARG A 159 -25.22 -15.75 17.33
N SER A 160 -25.76 -16.92 17.14
CA SER A 160 -25.02 -18.18 16.94
C SER A 160 -24.28 -18.22 15.59
N GLU A 161 -24.68 -17.40 14.62
CA GLU A 161 -24.04 -17.29 13.31
C GLU A 161 -22.81 -16.38 13.33
N LEU A 162 -22.68 -15.57 14.39
CA LEU A 162 -21.55 -14.66 14.53
C LEU A 162 -20.29 -15.37 15.05
N PRO A 163 -19.08 -14.89 14.73
CA PRO A 163 -17.85 -15.43 15.25
C PRO A 163 -17.81 -15.44 16.79
N LEU A 164 -17.24 -16.50 17.38
CA LEU A 164 -17.12 -16.63 18.82
C LEU A 164 -16.28 -15.50 19.42
N GLY A 165 -16.77 -14.96 20.54
CA GLY A 165 -16.11 -13.88 21.27
C GLY A 165 -16.40 -12.49 20.71
N LEU A 166 -15.96 -11.47 21.43
CA LEU A 166 -16.08 -10.09 21.00
C LEU A 166 -14.96 -9.72 20.01
N PRO A 167 -15.22 -8.83 19.04
CA PRO A 167 -14.15 -8.25 18.24
C PRO A 167 -13.15 -7.53 19.14
N PHE A 168 -11.92 -7.44 18.67
CA PHE A 168 -10.85 -6.83 19.45
C PHE A 168 -11.02 -5.30 19.51
N ASN A 169 -11.06 -4.78 20.74
CA ASN A 169 -10.88 -3.36 21.01
C ASN A 169 -9.48 -3.11 21.60
N GLY A 170 -8.69 -2.29 20.92
CA GLY A 170 -7.32 -1.94 21.37
C GLY A 170 -7.25 -1.21 22.71
N ALA A 171 -8.35 -0.60 23.18
CA ALA A 171 -8.42 0.13 24.44
C ALA A 171 -8.66 -0.77 25.66
N ILE A 172 -9.30 -1.93 25.50
CA ILE A 172 -9.59 -2.85 26.60
C ILE A 172 -8.47 -3.89 26.70
N LYS A 173 -7.39 -3.55 27.37
CA LYS A 173 -6.42 -4.52 27.87
C LYS A 173 -7.09 -5.31 28.98
N ARG A 174 -7.75 -6.41 28.67
CA ARG A 174 -8.09 -7.40 29.69
C ARG A 174 -6.78 -7.96 30.22
N SER A 175 -6.49 -7.73 31.49
CA SER A 175 -5.34 -8.33 32.15
C SER A 175 -5.51 -9.84 32.10
N GLY A 176 -4.61 -10.54 31.42
CA GLY A 176 -4.58 -12.00 31.32
C GLY A 176 -4.93 -12.60 29.95
N GLU A 177 -5.36 -11.82 28.95
CA GLU A 177 -5.64 -12.36 27.63
C GLU A 177 -4.36 -12.66 26.84
N ASP A 178 -4.28 -13.88 26.26
CA ASP A 178 -3.16 -14.26 25.39
C ASP A 178 -3.12 -13.36 24.13
N PRO A 179 -1.99 -12.71 23.85
CA PRO A 179 -1.82 -11.89 22.65
C PRO A 179 -2.13 -12.63 21.35
N VAL A 180 -1.88 -13.94 21.29
CA VAL A 180 -2.16 -14.77 20.12
C VAL A 180 -3.65 -14.94 19.91
N GLU A 181 -4.40 -15.19 20.97
CA GLU A 181 -5.86 -15.34 20.92
C GLU A 181 -6.55 -14.03 20.51
N ARG A 182 -6.02 -12.90 20.99
CA ARG A 182 -6.49 -11.56 20.59
C ARG A 182 -6.35 -11.30 19.09
N VAL A 183 -5.17 -11.59 18.54
CA VAL A 183 -4.91 -11.42 17.10
C VAL A 183 -5.79 -12.35 16.28
N TRP A 184 -6.02 -13.58 16.76
CA TRP A 184 -6.86 -14.56 16.11
C TRP A 184 -8.34 -14.11 16.05
N ARG A 185 -8.88 -13.61 17.16
CA ARG A 185 -10.26 -13.08 17.22
C ARG A 185 -10.46 -11.90 16.27
N LYS A 186 -9.58 -10.90 16.33
CA LYS A 186 -9.63 -9.75 15.43
C LYS A 186 -9.64 -10.19 13.96
N ARG A 187 -8.80 -11.13 13.60
CA ARG A 187 -8.71 -11.65 12.25
C ARG A 187 -9.99 -12.37 11.83
N ASN A 188 -10.54 -13.20 12.67
CA ASN A 188 -11.79 -13.93 12.36
C ASN A 188 -12.95 -12.96 12.13
N TRP A 189 -13.12 -11.98 13.00
CA TRP A 189 -14.16 -10.97 12.85
C TRP A 189 -13.98 -10.16 11.58
N SER A 190 -12.79 -9.66 11.28
CA SER A 190 -12.56 -8.87 10.07
C SER A 190 -12.78 -9.69 8.80
N HIS A 191 -12.37 -10.96 8.75
CA HIS A 191 -12.66 -11.83 7.61
C HIS A 191 -14.16 -12.07 7.44
N TYR A 192 -14.87 -12.38 8.52
CA TYR A 192 -16.31 -12.56 8.49
C TYR A 192 -17.04 -11.31 7.96
N LEU A 193 -16.74 -10.14 8.53
CA LEU A 193 -17.36 -8.88 8.14
C LEU A 193 -17.03 -8.48 6.70
N ARG A 194 -15.81 -8.77 6.24
CA ARG A 194 -15.39 -8.49 4.87
C ARG A 194 -16.25 -9.26 3.85
N ASP A 195 -16.56 -10.52 4.16
CA ASP A 195 -17.20 -11.43 3.24
C ASP A 195 -18.75 -11.34 3.30
N LEU A 196 -19.31 -10.47 4.14
CA LEU A 196 -20.75 -10.21 4.19
C LEU A 196 -21.24 -9.52 2.90
N GLU A 197 -22.29 -10.05 2.31
CA GLU A 197 -23.03 -9.39 1.24
C GLU A 197 -24.09 -8.48 1.88
N LEU A 198 -23.88 -7.18 1.81
CA LEU A 198 -24.72 -6.16 2.45
C LEU A 198 -25.35 -5.26 1.39
N SER A 199 -26.61 -4.89 1.61
CA SER A 199 -27.29 -3.88 0.80
C SER A 199 -26.82 -2.46 1.16
N TRP A 200 -27.15 -1.50 0.30
CA TRP A 200 -26.88 -0.08 0.59
C TRP A 200 -27.52 0.38 1.90
N GLU A 201 -28.77 0.01 2.13
CA GLU A 201 -29.50 0.41 3.33
C GLU A 201 -28.83 -0.13 4.60
N GLN A 202 -28.39 -1.39 4.58
CA GLN A 202 -27.65 -2.00 5.69
C GLN A 202 -26.31 -1.29 5.95
N ILE A 203 -25.55 -0.99 4.90
CA ILE A 203 -24.28 -0.25 5.01
C ILE A 203 -24.49 1.15 5.57
N LYS A 204 -25.53 1.85 5.12
CA LYS A 204 -25.89 3.18 5.59
C LYS A 204 -26.23 3.15 7.09
N GLU A 205 -27.05 2.19 7.52
CA GLU A 205 -27.45 2.04 8.90
C GLU A 205 -26.25 1.66 9.79
N ILE A 206 -25.37 0.77 9.32
CA ILE A 206 -24.11 0.43 10.00
C ILE A 206 -23.24 1.69 10.16
N SER A 207 -23.14 2.51 9.13
CA SER A 207 -22.35 3.75 9.18
C SER A 207 -22.93 4.73 10.20
N ILE A 208 -24.24 4.88 10.26
CA ILE A 208 -24.92 5.76 11.21
C ILE A 208 -24.76 5.24 12.64
N THR A 209 -25.03 3.95 12.86
CA THR A 209 -25.07 3.34 14.21
C THR A 209 -23.67 3.18 14.79
N HIS A 210 -22.72 2.72 13.99
CA HIS A 210 -21.36 2.40 14.46
C HIS A 210 -20.33 3.46 14.07
N GLY A 211 -20.67 4.44 13.23
CA GLY A 211 -19.76 5.52 12.79
C GLY A 211 -18.63 5.06 11.86
N THR A 212 -18.81 3.95 11.13
CA THR A 212 -17.84 3.49 10.12
C THR A 212 -17.92 4.36 8.89
N ALA A 213 -16.83 4.42 8.12
CA ALA A 213 -16.91 5.02 6.79
C ALA A 213 -17.61 4.08 5.81
N ILE A 214 -18.11 4.64 4.71
CA ILE A 214 -18.77 3.87 3.65
C ILE A 214 -17.71 3.04 2.90
N PRO A 215 -17.93 1.73 2.69
CA PRO A 215 -17.02 0.89 1.91
C PRO A 215 -17.30 0.92 0.41
N PRO A 216 -16.40 0.41 -0.46
CA PRO A 216 -16.75 0.08 -1.84
C PRO A 216 -17.88 -0.97 -1.91
N PRO A 217 -18.73 -0.96 -2.96
CA PRO A 217 -18.62 -0.14 -4.18
C PRO A 217 -19.20 1.27 -4.05
N TRP A 218 -19.80 1.67 -2.94
CA TRP A 218 -20.43 2.98 -2.75
C TRP A 218 -19.45 4.10 -2.43
N ASN A 219 -18.26 3.76 -1.87
CA ASN A 219 -17.17 4.72 -1.70
C ASN A 219 -16.36 4.83 -2.98
N LEU A 220 -16.55 5.92 -3.70
CA LEU A 220 -16.00 6.17 -5.02
C LEU A 220 -14.62 6.86 -4.95
N TRP A 221 -13.98 7.07 -6.09
CA TRP A 221 -12.67 7.74 -6.18
C TRP A 221 -12.81 9.27 -6.13
N TRP A 222 -13.40 9.76 -5.05
CA TRP A 222 -13.73 11.19 -4.89
C TRP A 222 -12.50 12.09 -4.98
N SER A 223 -11.33 11.62 -4.58
CA SER A 223 -10.07 12.37 -4.66
C SER A 223 -9.59 12.62 -6.09
N ASP A 224 -10.06 11.84 -7.04
CA ASP A 224 -9.68 11.97 -8.45
C ASP A 224 -10.62 12.93 -9.20
N LEU A 225 -11.83 13.21 -8.69
CA LEU A 225 -12.81 14.05 -9.37
C LEU A 225 -12.58 15.53 -9.03
N PRO A 226 -12.36 16.40 -10.03
CA PRO A 226 -12.28 17.85 -9.82
C PRO A 226 -13.61 18.45 -9.36
N ILE A 227 -13.57 19.44 -8.48
CA ILE A 227 -14.77 20.11 -7.95
C ILE A 227 -15.61 20.76 -9.03
N SER A 228 -14.98 21.28 -10.09
CA SER A 228 -15.68 21.88 -11.24
C SER A 228 -16.66 20.92 -11.94
N PHE A 229 -16.39 19.60 -11.86
CA PHE A 229 -17.29 18.59 -12.43
C PHE A 229 -18.50 18.29 -11.55
N CYS A 230 -18.41 18.55 -10.24
CA CYS A 230 -19.50 18.26 -9.30
C CYS A 230 -20.80 19.00 -9.67
N SER A 231 -20.70 20.24 -10.10
CA SER A 231 -21.87 21.04 -10.51
C SER A 231 -22.60 20.40 -11.67
N SER A 232 -21.88 20.07 -12.75
CA SER A 232 -22.47 19.46 -13.93
C SER A 232 -23.00 18.05 -13.65
N LEU A 233 -22.30 17.30 -12.79
CA LEU A 233 -22.75 15.97 -12.38
C LEU A 233 -24.05 16.04 -11.57
N ILE A 234 -24.18 16.99 -10.64
CA ILE A 234 -25.40 17.24 -9.86
C ILE A 234 -26.56 17.55 -10.80
N ASP A 235 -26.35 18.44 -11.78
CA ASP A 235 -27.40 18.84 -12.76
C ASP A 235 -27.86 17.63 -13.59
N ASN A 236 -26.95 16.74 -13.96
CA ASN A 236 -27.28 15.53 -14.72
C ASN A 236 -27.95 14.46 -13.85
N ILE A 237 -27.54 14.30 -12.59
CA ILE A 237 -28.21 13.41 -11.65
C ILE A 237 -29.67 13.84 -11.45
N SER A 238 -29.97 15.14 -11.40
CA SER A 238 -31.34 15.64 -11.25
C SER A 238 -32.27 15.27 -12.41
N LYS A 239 -31.70 14.94 -13.58
CA LYS A 239 -32.41 14.53 -14.79
C LYS A 239 -32.42 13.03 -14.99
N SER A 240 -31.70 12.27 -14.16
CA SER A 240 -31.58 10.83 -14.26
C SER A 240 -32.85 10.10 -13.81
N ILE A 241 -33.01 8.89 -14.27
CA ILE A 241 -34.13 8.00 -13.94
C ILE A 241 -33.58 6.76 -13.24
N ILE A 242 -34.33 6.26 -12.27
CA ILE A 242 -34.01 5.01 -11.57
C ILE A 242 -35.02 3.98 -12.02
N GLU A 243 -34.53 2.95 -12.70
CA GLU A 243 -35.31 1.83 -13.20
C GLU A 243 -34.84 0.55 -12.49
N GLU A 244 -35.80 -0.16 -11.89
CA GLU A 244 -35.54 -1.38 -11.12
C GLU A 244 -34.46 -1.16 -10.06
N ASN A 245 -33.19 -1.44 -10.37
CA ASN A 245 -32.06 -1.31 -9.45
C ASN A 245 -30.86 -0.61 -10.13
N SER A 246 -31.12 0.21 -11.14
CA SER A 246 -30.09 0.93 -11.89
C SER A 246 -30.37 2.44 -11.98
N LEU A 247 -29.31 3.23 -12.09
CA LEU A 247 -29.39 4.65 -12.36
C LEU A 247 -29.07 4.92 -13.83
N ARG A 248 -29.99 5.57 -14.55
CA ARG A 248 -29.92 5.85 -15.99
C ARG A 248 -29.78 7.34 -16.25
N PHE A 249 -28.73 7.74 -16.95
CA PHE A 249 -28.50 9.09 -17.45
C PHE A 249 -28.94 9.17 -18.90
N ILE A 250 -30.07 9.84 -19.15
CA ILE A 250 -30.71 9.91 -20.47
C ILE A 250 -29.86 10.76 -21.43
N GLY A 251 -29.55 10.22 -22.60
CA GLY A 251 -28.82 10.90 -23.67
C GLY A 251 -27.35 11.21 -23.36
N ALA A 252 -26.82 10.73 -22.23
CA ALA A 252 -25.47 11.06 -21.80
C ALA A 252 -24.37 10.34 -22.61
N ALA A 253 -24.73 9.32 -23.40
CA ALA A 253 -23.82 8.63 -24.30
C ALA A 253 -23.78 9.21 -25.72
N SER A 254 -24.61 10.20 -26.04
CA SER A 254 -24.69 10.79 -27.38
C SER A 254 -23.40 11.48 -27.83
N GLU A 255 -22.56 11.92 -26.91
CA GLU A 255 -21.25 12.52 -27.18
C GLU A 255 -20.12 11.47 -27.28
N TRP A 256 -20.42 10.19 -27.04
CA TRP A 256 -19.44 9.13 -27.10
C TRP A 256 -19.04 8.81 -28.54
N SER A 257 -17.74 8.72 -28.81
CA SER A 257 -17.17 8.18 -30.03
C SER A 257 -16.11 7.16 -29.69
N SER A 258 -16.14 6.00 -30.39
CA SER A 258 -15.09 5.00 -30.33
C SER A 258 -13.83 5.39 -31.12
N ASP A 259 -13.97 6.37 -32.02
CA ASP A 259 -12.86 6.96 -32.79
C ASP A 259 -12.06 7.91 -31.91
N LEU A 260 -11.49 7.36 -30.84
CA LEU A 260 -10.49 8.03 -30.04
C LEU A 260 -9.23 8.10 -30.90
N ASP A 261 -8.91 9.30 -31.38
CA ASP A 261 -7.58 9.55 -31.91
C ASP A 261 -6.60 9.43 -30.73
N LEU A 262 -5.95 8.27 -30.62
CA LEU A 262 -4.95 7.99 -29.59
C LEU A 262 -3.77 8.96 -29.67
N GLU A 263 -3.60 9.65 -30.81
CA GLU A 263 -2.62 10.72 -31.01
C GLU A 263 -3.03 12.02 -30.27
N ASP A 264 -4.33 12.22 -30.04
CA ASP A 264 -4.85 13.37 -29.24
C ASP A 264 -4.88 13.09 -27.73
N ILE A 265 -4.66 11.83 -27.29
CA ILE A 265 -4.33 11.51 -25.90
C ILE A 265 -2.85 11.82 -25.71
N GLY A 266 -2.48 13.08 -25.89
CA GLY A 266 -1.14 13.55 -25.60
C GLY A 266 -0.79 13.20 -24.16
N LEU A 267 0.25 12.38 -24.01
CA LEU A 267 0.86 12.19 -22.70
C LEU A 267 1.22 13.55 -22.16
N PRO A 268 0.90 13.86 -20.88
CA PRO A 268 1.21 15.16 -20.33
C PRO A 268 2.71 15.36 -20.37
N ASP A 269 3.10 16.55 -20.72
CA ASP A 269 4.44 17.02 -20.44
C ASP A 269 4.67 16.87 -18.94
N PRO A 270 5.61 16.01 -18.50
CA PRO A 270 5.89 15.78 -17.08
C PRO A 270 6.35 17.06 -16.35
N THR A 271 6.52 18.16 -17.07
CA THR A 271 6.90 19.47 -16.55
C THR A 271 5.70 20.38 -16.25
N THR A 272 4.49 20.04 -16.72
CA THR A 272 3.28 20.79 -16.44
C THR A 272 2.41 20.04 -15.42
N SER A 273 2.01 20.72 -14.35
CA SER A 273 1.17 20.16 -13.30
C SER A 273 -0.31 19.98 -13.70
N GLU A 274 -0.62 20.21 -14.98
CA GLU A 274 -1.98 20.06 -15.50
C GLU A 274 -2.22 18.64 -16.00
N TRP A 275 -3.20 17.99 -15.40
CA TRP A 275 -3.55 16.61 -15.65
C TRP A 275 -4.17 16.38 -17.04
N PRO A 276 -3.78 15.33 -17.81
CA PRO A 276 -4.32 15.02 -19.14
C PRO A 276 -5.77 14.54 -19.13
N LEU A 277 -6.35 14.27 -17.96
CA LEU A 277 -7.77 13.95 -17.84
C LEU A 277 -8.70 14.97 -18.53
N TRP A 278 -8.29 16.21 -18.58
CA TRP A 278 -9.09 17.29 -19.20
C TRP A 278 -9.24 17.19 -20.71
N THR A 279 -8.25 16.69 -21.42
CA THR A 279 -8.32 16.45 -22.86
C THR A 279 -9.16 15.24 -23.21
N GLN A 280 -9.11 14.20 -22.37
CA GLN A 280 -9.95 13.01 -22.53
C GLN A 280 -11.43 13.29 -22.27
N VAL A 281 -11.73 14.19 -21.34
CA VAL A 281 -13.09 14.62 -20.98
C VAL A 281 -13.87 15.21 -22.17
N LYS A 282 -13.23 15.96 -23.05
CA LYS A 282 -13.91 16.61 -24.17
C LYS A 282 -14.55 15.65 -25.17
N ASN A 283 -14.01 14.43 -25.27
CA ASN A 283 -14.44 13.44 -26.27
C ASN A 283 -15.46 12.42 -25.74
N HIS A 284 -15.76 12.43 -24.42
CA HIS A 284 -16.63 11.42 -23.81
C HIS A 284 -17.89 11.99 -23.18
N GLY A 285 -18.06 13.29 -23.21
CA GLY A 285 -19.12 13.95 -22.43
C GLY A 285 -18.80 14.03 -20.94
N ILE A 286 -19.36 15.02 -20.28
CA ILE A 286 -19.02 15.35 -18.88
C ILE A 286 -19.50 14.29 -17.89
N VAL A 287 -20.65 13.66 -18.15
CA VAL A 287 -21.20 12.60 -17.28
C VAL A 287 -20.29 11.39 -17.31
N LYS A 288 -20.00 10.86 -18.50
CA LYS A 288 -19.15 9.68 -18.67
C LYS A 288 -17.77 9.89 -18.07
N SER A 289 -17.15 11.02 -18.35
CA SER A 289 -15.83 11.36 -17.80
C SER A 289 -15.84 11.44 -16.29
N SER A 290 -16.88 12.01 -15.69
CA SER A 290 -17.05 12.04 -14.24
C SER A 290 -17.18 10.63 -13.66
N LEU A 291 -18.00 9.77 -14.27
CA LEU A 291 -18.20 8.39 -13.82
C LEU A 291 -16.92 7.54 -13.93
N MET A 292 -16.18 7.69 -15.03
CA MET A 292 -14.88 7.04 -15.21
C MET A 292 -13.86 7.49 -14.16
N THR A 293 -13.80 8.79 -13.90
CA THR A 293 -12.91 9.37 -12.87
C THR A 293 -13.27 8.90 -11.47
N LEU A 294 -14.58 8.75 -11.18
CA LEU A 294 -15.06 8.19 -9.92
C LEU A 294 -14.90 6.67 -9.80
N GLY A 295 -14.48 5.99 -10.87
CA GLY A 295 -14.31 4.54 -10.90
C GLY A 295 -15.63 3.75 -10.90
N ILE A 296 -16.73 4.37 -11.30
CA ILE A 296 -18.06 3.75 -11.34
C ILE A 296 -18.19 2.90 -12.61
N SER A 297 -18.45 1.60 -12.44
CA SER A 297 -18.77 0.73 -13.56
C SER A 297 -20.10 1.11 -14.20
N HIS A 298 -20.10 1.25 -15.52
CA HIS A 298 -21.29 1.61 -16.30
C HIS A 298 -21.22 1.07 -17.73
N HIS A 299 -22.33 0.98 -18.38
CA HIS A 299 -22.42 0.59 -19.79
C HIS A 299 -23.35 1.52 -20.57
N HIS A 300 -23.30 1.46 -21.89
CA HIS A 300 -24.21 2.19 -22.77
C HIS A 300 -25.42 1.32 -23.13
N ASP A 301 -26.60 1.91 -23.08
CA ASP A 301 -27.84 1.36 -23.62
C ASP A 301 -28.44 2.38 -24.58
N GLY A 302 -28.11 2.24 -25.88
CA GLY A 302 -28.39 3.26 -26.88
C GLY A 302 -27.60 4.54 -26.62
N GLU A 303 -28.32 5.64 -26.45
CA GLU A 303 -27.73 6.96 -26.13
C GLU A 303 -27.62 7.22 -24.61
N ASP A 304 -28.02 6.26 -23.79
CA ASP A 304 -28.04 6.39 -22.34
C ASP A 304 -26.81 5.74 -21.69
N ILE A 305 -26.44 6.23 -20.50
CA ILE A 305 -25.47 5.60 -19.64
C ILE A 305 -26.18 4.98 -18.45
N VAL A 306 -25.92 3.69 -18.19
CA VAL A 306 -26.57 2.92 -17.13
C VAL A 306 -25.55 2.45 -16.11
N ILE A 307 -25.86 2.68 -14.82
CA ILE A 307 -25.07 2.22 -13.66
C ILE A 307 -25.91 1.19 -12.89
N GLU A 308 -25.38 -0.03 -12.73
CA GLU A 308 -26.08 -1.11 -12.04
C GLU A 308 -25.73 -1.22 -10.55
N SER A 309 -24.60 -0.67 -10.12
CA SER A 309 -24.15 -0.76 -8.72
C SER A 309 -23.32 0.42 -8.28
N GLY A 310 -23.41 0.77 -6.98
CA GLY A 310 -22.63 1.85 -6.38
C GLY A 310 -23.17 3.27 -6.60
N TRP A 311 -24.25 3.41 -7.37
CA TRP A 311 -24.89 4.69 -7.65
C TRP A 311 -25.59 5.32 -6.44
N GLU A 312 -25.98 4.51 -5.47
CA GLU A 312 -26.65 4.98 -4.25
C GLU A 312 -25.70 5.90 -3.44
N GLY A 313 -24.40 5.56 -3.41
CA GLY A 313 -23.39 6.42 -2.79
C GLY A 313 -23.30 7.80 -3.45
N LEU A 314 -23.44 7.84 -4.78
CA LEU A 314 -23.47 9.07 -5.55
C LEU A 314 -24.68 9.96 -5.17
N LEU A 315 -25.88 9.37 -5.08
CA LEU A 315 -27.09 10.08 -4.67
C LEU A 315 -26.99 10.59 -3.23
N GLU A 316 -26.50 9.75 -2.32
CA GLU A 316 -26.39 10.13 -0.90
C GLU A 316 -25.47 11.32 -0.69
N VAL A 317 -24.30 11.34 -1.34
CA VAL A 317 -23.32 12.43 -1.22
C VAL A 317 -23.93 13.77 -1.64
N PHE A 318 -24.62 13.79 -2.78
CA PHE A 318 -25.22 15.03 -3.31
C PHE A 318 -26.64 15.30 -2.77
N GLY A 319 -27.07 14.54 -1.77
CA GLY A 319 -28.34 14.80 -1.08
C GLY A 319 -29.57 14.54 -1.93
N PHE A 320 -29.53 13.56 -2.82
CA PHE A 320 -30.70 13.14 -3.59
C PHE A 320 -31.48 12.04 -2.87
N ASN A 321 -32.80 12.07 -3.07
CA ASN A 321 -33.71 10.99 -2.71
C ASN A 321 -34.38 10.45 -3.97
N ILE A 322 -34.81 9.20 -3.90
CA ILE A 322 -35.60 8.58 -4.96
C ILE A 322 -37.07 8.91 -4.73
N VAL A 323 -37.69 9.57 -5.69
CA VAL A 323 -39.12 9.89 -5.64
C VAL A 323 -39.76 9.50 -6.98
N ASN A 324 -40.64 8.51 -6.94
CA ASN A 324 -41.34 7.99 -8.14
C ASN A 324 -40.38 7.61 -9.29
N GLY A 325 -39.29 6.90 -8.98
CA GLY A 325 -38.31 6.47 -9.98
C GLY A 325 -37.41 7.57 -10.55
N SER A 326 -37.38 8.74 -9.93
CA SER A 326 -36.46 9.83 -10.31
C SER A 326 -35.63 10.29 -9.14
N ALA A 327 -34.38 10.67 -9.39
CA ALA A 327 -33.52 11.29 -8.41
C ALA A 327 -33.98 12.75 -8.20
N ARG A 328 -34.31 13.12 -6.96
CA ARG A 328 -34.67 14.47 -6.59
C ARG A 328 -33.84 14.96 -5.43
N VAL A 329 -33.28 16.16 -5.56
CA VAL A 329 -32.54 16.81 -4.49
C VAL A 329 -33.46 16.99 -3.28
N ARG A 330 -32.98 16.61 -2.12
CA ARG A 330 -33.64 16.87 -0.84
C ARG A 330 -33.80 18.38 -0.69
N VAL A 331 -35.02 18.85 -0.39
CA VAL A 331 -35.34 20.28 -0.29
C VAL A 331 -34.40 21.01 0.68
N GLU A 332 -33.96 20.32 1.72
CA GLU A 332 -33.03 20.81 2.74
C GLU A 332 -31.57 20.85 2.25
N ALA A 333 -31.21 20.01 1.29
CA ALA A 333 -29.85 19.88 0.80
C ALA A 333 -29.51 20.88 -0.33
N ALA A 334 -30.47 21.21 -1.20
CA ALA A 334 -30.23 22.06 -2.38
C ALA A 334 -29.61 23.43 -2.06
N PRO A 335 -30.13 24.22 -1.11
CA PRO A 335 -29.52 25.50 -0.77
C PRO A 335 -28.14 25.36 -0.17
N HIS A 336 -27.92 24.30 0.57
CA HIS A 336 -26.63 24.02 1.23
C HIS A 336 -25.55 23.63 0.22
N ILE A 337 -25.91 22.79 -0.75
CA ILE A 337 -25.03 22.39 -1.86
C ILE A 337 -24.62 23.59 -2.67
N GLU A 338 -25.59 24.37 -3.13
CA GLU A 338 -25.34 25.57 -3.95
C GLU A 338 -24.50 26.61 -3.22
N TYR A 339 -24.81 26.88 -1.95
CA TYR A 339 -24.03 27.78 -1.10
C TYR A 339 -22.58 27.33 -0.97
N ARG A 340 -22.34 26.01 -0.72
CA ARG A 340 -21.00 25.47 -0.60
C ARG A 340 -20.21 25.50 -1.90
N LEU A 341 -20.83 25.15 -3.01
CA LEU A 341 -20.23 25.28 -4.34
C LEU A 341 -19.86 26.73 -4.66
N GLN A 342 -20.71 27.69 -4.32
CA GLN A 342 -20.44 29.11 -4.51
C GLN A 342 -19.26 29.59 -3.66
N GLN A 343 -19.20 29.19 -2.38
CA GLN A 343 -18.07 29.52 -1.51
C GLN A 343 -16.74 28.96 -2.05
N ILE A 344 -16.75 27.71 -2.52
CA ILE A 344 -15.56 27.06 -3.08
C ILE A 344 -15.11 27.77 -4.35
N ARG A 345 -16.03 28.01 -5.30
CA ARG A 345 -15.71 28.72 -6.54
C ARG A 345 -15.13 30.11 -6.26
N GLY A 346 -15.74 30.84 -5.32
CA GLY A 346 -15.23 32.15 -4.92
C GLY A 346 -13.82 32.07 -4.31
N ALA A 347 -13.57 31.11 -3.43
CA ALA A 347 -12.26 30.90 -2.81
C ALA A 347 -11.21 30.46 -3.83
N THR A 348 -11.56 29.55 -4.75
CA THR A 348 -10.67 29.09 -5.83
C THR A 348 -10.27 30.26 -6.73
N ASN A 349 -11.23 31.06 -7.19
CA ASN A 349 -10.93 32.20 -8.05
C ASN A 349 -9.96 33.22 -7.40
N ILE A 350 -10.12 33.48 -6.10
CA ILE A 350 -9.22 34.40 -5.37
C ILE A 350 -7.79 33.83 -5.32
N ILE A 351 -7.65 32.54 -5.07
CA ILE A 351 -6.33 31.89 -5.03
C ILE A 351 -5.69 31.85 -6.42
N GLU A 352 -6.44 31.48 -7.45
CA GLU A 352 -5.95 31.48 -8.84
C GLU A 352 -5.48 32.87 -9.30
N GLN A 353 -6.22 33.93 -8.93
CA GLN A 353 -5.81 35.30 -9.22
C GLN A 353 -4.49 35.65 -8.52
N GLU A 354 -4.34 35.26 -7.26
CA GLU A 354 -3.09 35.50 -6.52
C GLU A 354 -1.92 34.70 -7.10
N GLU A 355 -2.13 33.45 -7.48
CA GLU A 355 -1.10 32.65 -8.16
C GLU A 355 -0.67 33.25 -9.49
N LEU A 356 -1.63 33.75 -10.27
CA LEU A 356 -1.35 34.44 -11.52
C LEU A 356 -0.52 35.70 -11.26
N ARG A 357 -0.92 36.51 -10.26
CA ARG A 357 -0.18 37.71 -9.85
C ARG A 357 1.27 37.38 -9.46
N LEU A 358 1.47 36.33 -8.69
CA LEU A 358 2.82 35.87 -8.28
C LEU A 358 3.65 35.39 -9.47
N LYS A 359 3.07 34.64 -10.40
CA LYS A 359 3.75 34.22 -11.64
C LYS A 359 4.16 35.42 -12.50
N GLU A 360 3.29 36.43 -12.62
CA GLU A 360 3.64 37.68 -13.33
C GLU A 360 4.77 38.44 -12.64
N LEU A 361 4.77 38.49 -11.30
CA LEU A 361 5.84 39.11 -10.53
C LEU A 361 7.19 38.39 -10.74
N GLU A 362 7.19 37.07 -10.69
CA GLU A 362 8.37 36.27 -10.98
C GLU A 362 8.88 36.49 -12.41
N SER A 363 7.98 36.51 -13.37
CA SER A 363 8.33 36.78 -14.77
C SER A 363 8.97 38.17 -14.93
N ARG A 364 8.43 39.20 -14.29
CA ARG A 364 9.03 40.57 -14.29
C ARG A 364 10.42 40.57 -13.66
N ARG A 365 10.60 39.88 -12.53
CA ARG A 365 11.89 39.72 -11.86
C ARG A 365 12.92 39.02 -12.76
N ASP A 366 12.52 37.99 -13.48
CA ASP A 366 13.39 37.25 -14.39
C ASP A 366 13.79 38.09 -15.62
N VAL A 367 12.88 38.85 -16.19
CA VAL A 367 13.16 39.79 -17.30
C VAL A 367 14.21 40.82 -16.87
N GLU A 368 14.03 41.43 -15.68
CA GLU A 368 14.95 42.43 -15.15
C GLU A 368 16.32 41.83 -14.81
N ARG A 369 16.32 40.60 -14.24
CA ARG A 369 17.57 39.84 -14.01
C ARG A 369 18.35 39.58 -15.30
N ILE A 370 17.67 39.14 -16.35
CA ILE A 370 18.28 38.86 -17.68
C ILE A 370 18.81 40.15 -18.28
N ALA A 371 18.07 41.24 -18.24
CA ALA A 371 18.48 42.53 -18.77
C ALA A 371 19.74 43.05 -18.07
N ALA A 372 19.74 43.02 -16.73
CA ALA A 372 20.88 43.49 -15.93
C ALA A 372 22.11 42.58 -16.10
N THR A 373 21.96 41.29 -16.18
CA THR A 373 23.07 40.34 -16.44
C THR A 373 23.65 40.52 -17.82
N THR A 374 22.81 40.75 -18.84
CA THR A 374 23.25 40.98 -20.23
C THR A 374 24.07 42.26 -20.32
N THR A 375 23.61 43.34 -19.71
CA THR A 375 24.30 44.62 -19.65
C THR A 375 25.65 44.50 -18.91
N ALA A 376 25.69 43.81 -17.78
CA ALA A 376 26.91 43.59 -17.02
C ALA A 376 27.95 42.76 -17.81
N ARG A 377 27.51 41.76 -18.58
CA ARG A 377 28.39 40.96 -19.46
C ARG A 377 28.98 41.83 -20.59
N GLN A 378 28.19 42.72 -21.19
CA GLN A 378 28.68 43.64 -22.25
C GLN A 378 29.77 44.59 -21.72
N VAL A 379 29.74 44.92 -20.44
CA VAL A 379 30.77 45.77 -19.79
C VAL A 379 31.98 44.95 -19.29
N GLY A 380 32.00 43.62 -19.53
CA GLY A 380 33.17 42.78 -19.27
C GLY A 380 33.33 42.36 -17.78
N LYS A 381 32.26 42.34 -16.98
CA LYS A 381 32.28 41.87 -15.60
C LYS A 381 32.42 40.36 -15.51
N SER A 382 32.96 39.88 -14.42
CA SER A 382 33.07 38.44 -14.10
C SER A 382 31.69 37.77 -13.97
N ILE A 383 31.64 36.45 -14.10
CA ILE A 383 30.37 35.69 -14.02
C ILE A 383 29.69 35.92 -12.69
N SER A 384 30.43 35.86 -11.58
CA SER A 384 29.86 36.04 -10.22
C SER A 384 29.36 37.47 -9.96
N GLU A 385 30.04 38.48 -10.46
CA GLU A 385 29.60 39.87 -10.39
C GLU A 385 28.38 40.12 -11.25
N THR A 386 28.27 39.43 -12.38
CA THR A 386 27.13 39.53 -13.29
C THR A 386 25.87 38.94 -12.64
N GLU A 387 25.97 37.80 -11.98
CA GLU A 387 24.88 37.16 -11.25
C GLU A 387 24.41 38.03 -10.07
N GLN A 388 25.34 38.58 -9.29
CA GLN A 388 24.99 39.46 -8.17
C GLN A 388 24.28 40.75 -8.64
N ILE A 389 24.65 41.32 -9.77
CA ILE A 389 23.99 42.48 -10.38
C ILE A 389 22.58 42.11 -10.85
N GLY A 390 22.41 40.93 -11.46
CA GLY A 390 21.12 40.43 -11.87
C GLY A 390 20.16 40.23 -10.70
N ASP A 391 20.64 39.59 -9.65
CA ASP A 391 19.85 39.37 -8.43
C ASP A 391 19.50 40.67 -7.71
N ALA A 392 20.42 41.62 -7.64
CA ALA A 392 20.17 42.93 -7.07
C ALA A 392 19.16 43.77 -7.90
N ALA A 393 19.13 43.59 -9.22
CA ALA A 393 18.14 44.22 -10.08
C ALA A 393 16.75 43.60 -9.88
N ALA A 394 16.66 42.27 -9.90
CA ALA A 394 15.41 41.55 -9.63
C ALA A 394 14.82 41.87 -8.23
N ALA A 395 15.67 42.03 -7.22
CA ALA A 395 15.25 42.37 -5.86
C ALA A 395 14.66 43.78 -5.70
N LYS A 396 14.84 44.67 -6.68
CA LYS A 396 14.20 45.99 -6.69
C LYS A 396 12.72 45.95 -7.02
N ILE A 397 12.28 44.86 -7.67
CA ILE A 397 10.86 44.64 -7.93
C ILE A 397 10.26 44.07 -6.63
N THR A 398 9.61 44.94 -5.89
CA THR A 398 8.93 44.60 -4.63
C THR A 398 7.58 43.97 -4.90
N ASP A 399 7.21 43.04 -4.04
CA ASP A 399 5.85 42.51 -4.00
C ASP A 399 4.99 43.47 -3.16
N GLU A 400 3.97 44.04 -3.74
CA GLU A 400 3.04 44.94 -3.04
C GLU A 400 2.02 44.17 -2.19
N GLY A 401 2.10 42.81 -2.21
CA GLY A 401 1.13 41.94 -1.56
C GLY A 401 -0.15 41.72 -2.37
N PRO A 402 -1.03 40.86 -1.92
CA PRO A 402 -2.35 40.67 -2.52
C PRO A 402 -3.25 41.88 -2.26
N ASP A 403 -4.19 42.14 -3.17
CA ASP A 403 -5.15 43.24 -3.07
C ASP A 403 -6.03 43.16 -1.81
N ASP A 404 -6.32 41.91 -1.34
CA ASP A 404 -7.10 41.65 -0.13
C ASP A 404 -6.53 40.43 0.65
N ASP A 405 -5.62 40.72 1.57
CA ASP A 405 -5.02 39.73 2.47
C ASP A 405 -6.06 38.97 3.30
N ALA A 406 -7.15 39.63 3.70
CA ALA A 406 -8.18 39.00 4.52
C ALA A 406 -9.02 38.01 3.69
N ALA A 407 -9.37 38.36 2.46
CA ALA A 407 -10.09 37.50 1.54
C ALA A 407 -9.23 36.30 1.15
N LEU A 408 -7.92 36.48 0.91
CA LEU A 408 -6.99 35.41 0.61
C LEU A 408 -6.84 34.46 1.80
N LEU A 409 -6.69 34.98 3.01
CA LEU A 409 -6.60 34.17 4.23
C LEU A 409 -7.91 33.40 4.48
N GLN A 410 -9.06 34.03 4.26
CA GLN A 410 -10.35 33.38 4.38
C GLN A 410 -10.54 32.29 3.31
N SER A 411 -10.14 32.57 2.06
CA SER A 411 -10.19 31.61 0.97
C SER A 411 -9.30 30.40 1.26
N ARG A 412 -8.08 30.62 1.74
CA ARG A 412 -7.21 29.54 2.21
C ARG A 412 -7.85 28.72 3.33
N LYS A 413 -8.51 29.34 4.31
CA LYS A 413 -9.26 28.63 5.36
C LYS A 413 -10.44 27.82 4.84
N ILE A 414 -11.16 28.32 3.82
CA ILE A 414 -12.27 27.60 3.19
C ILE A 414 -11.73 26.36 2.48
N LEU A 415 -10.56 26.48 1.88
CA LEU A 415 -9.87 25.43 1.14
C LEU A 415 -8.85 24.68 2.02
N ASP A 416 -8.79 25.05 3.33
CA ASP A 416 -7.82 24.58 4.31
C ASP A 416 -7.98 23.08 4.54
N ASP A 417 -7.27 22.34 3.86
CA ASP A 417 -6.73 21.02 4.10
C ASP A 417 -6.22 20.40 2.79
N HIS A 418 -5.28 21.05 2.14
CA HIS A 418 -4.41 20.45 1.13
C HIS A 418 -5.04 19.91 -0.18
N GLU A 419 -6.35 20.12 -0.44
CA GLU A 419 -7.03 19.46 -1.55
C GLU A 419 -8.02 20.38 -2.29
N VAL A 420 -7.55 21.55 -2.68
CA VAL A 420 -8.34 22.61 -3.34
C VAL A 420 -9.13 22.11 -4.56
N ASP A 421 -8.60 21.12 -5.27
CA ASP A 421 -9.16 20.59 -6.51
C ASP A 421 -9.89 19.25 -6.35
N ARG A 422 -10.01 18.71 -5.12
CA ARG A 422 -10.54 17.37 -4.93
C ARG A 422 -11.94 17.34 -4.33
N CYS A 423 -12.81 16.58 -4.98
CA CYS A 423 -14.20 16.42 -4.59
C CYS A 423 -14.39 15.77 -3.20
N LEU A 424 -13.44 14.97 -2.72
CA LEU A 424 -13.55 14.31 -1.40
C LEU A 424 -13.78 15.28 -0.25
N TRP A 425 -13.14 16.46 -0.28
CA TRP A 425 -13.38 17.49 0.73
C TRP A 425 -14.82 17.97 0.70
N LEU A 426 -15.37 18.22 -0.51
CA LEU A 426 -16.77 18.62 -0.70
C LEU A 426 -17.72 17.53 -0.18
N VAL A 427 -17.48 16.28 -0.53
CA VAL A 427 -18.25 15.10 -0.08
C VAL A 427 -18.34 15.04 1.44
N ARG A 428 -17.20 15.20 2.13
CA ARG A 428 -17.14 15.23 3.60
C ARG A 428 -17.89 16.41 4.23
N LYS A 429 -18.11 17.49 3.50
CA LYS A 429 -18.87 18.66 3.98
C LYS A 429 -20.37 18.58 3.68
N LEU A 430 -20.75 17.88 2.63
CA LEU A 430 -22.14 17.76 2.19
C LEU A 430 -22.85 16.57 2.85
N SER A 431 -22.15 15.46 2.99
CA SER A 431 -22.72 14.23 3.55
C SER A 431 -22.64 14.20 5.08
N THR A 432 -23.67 13.61 5.70
CA THR A 432 -23.67 13.28 7.14
C THR A 432 -22.95 11.98 7.44
N LEU A 433 -22.70 11.16 6.42
CA LEU A 433 -21.97 9.90 6.53
C LEU A 433 -20.46 10.14 6.46
N ARG A 434 -19.70 9.19 6.99
CA ARG A 434 -18.24 9.26 6.96
C ARG A 434 -17.70 8.68 5.65
N TRP A 435 -16.87 9.48 4.97
CA TRP A 435 -16.21 9.12 3.72
C TRP A 435 -14.69 9.17 3.90
N GLU A 436 -14.02 8.11 3.50
CA GLU A 436 -12.57 8.01 3.51
C GLU A 436 -12.02 7.95 2.08
N ASP A 437 -10.74 8.24 1.92
CA ASP A 437 -10.14 8.27 0.59
C ASP A 437 -9.99 6.85 0.02
N ALA A 438 -10.66 6.58 -1.08
CA ALA A 438 -10.58 5.30 -1.78
C ALA A 438 -9.32 5.20 -2.66
N VAL A 439 -8.68 6.31 -3.06
CA VAL A 439 -7.49 6.32 -3.92
C VAL A 439 -6.53 7.46 -3.52
N PRO A 440 -5.96 7.43 -2.31
CA PRO A 440 -5.10 8.52 -1.84
C PRO A 440 -3.79 8.62 -2.60
N VAL A 441 -3.27 7.51 -3.12
CA VAL A 441 -1.99 7.45 -3.83
C VAL A 441 -2.03 6.38 -4.91
N ARG A 442 -1.59 6.76 -6.11
CA ARG A 442 -1.31 5.82 -7.20
C ARG A 442 0.17 5.52 -7.27
N ILE A 443 0.50 4.24 -7.43
CA ILE A 443 1.88 3.75 -7.48
C ILE A 443 2.25 3.45 -8.92
N GLY A 444 3.27 4.15 -9.41
CA GLY A 444 3.87 3.84 -10.69
C GLY A 444 4.75 2.59 -10.65
N ALA A 445 4.78 1.86 -11.73
CA ALA A 445 5.57 0.65 -11.86
C ALA A 445 6.11 0.47 -13.27
N ARG A 446 7.32 -0.05 -13.37
CA ARG A 446 7.97 -0.36 -14.63
C ARG A 446 8.71 -1.69 -14.57
N MET A 447 8.99 -2.28 -15.71
CA MET A 447 9.76 -3.50 -15.77
C MET A 447 11.14 -3.32 -15.10
N GLY A 448 11.48 -4.21 -14.16
CA GLY A 448 12.77 -4.24 -13.50
C GLY A 448 13.86 -4.84 -14.40
N ARG A 449 15.12 -4.76 -13.96
CA ARG A 449 16.19 -5.53 -14.59
C ARG A 449 16.03 -6.99 -14.23
N PRO A 450 16.29 -7.93 -15.16
CA PRO A 450 16.47 -9.32 -14.79
C PRO A 450 17.55 -9.34 -13.71
N GLU A 451 17.20 -9.84 -12.52
CA GLU A 451 18.19 -10.05 -11.49
C GLU A 451 19.11 -11.16 -12.00
N LYS A 452 20.34 -10.81 -12.31
CA LYS A 452 21.39 -11.80 -12.25
C LYS A 452 21.51 -12.13 -10.76
N ALA A 453 20.69 -13.04 -10.30
CA ALA A 453 20.84 -13.66 -9.00
C ALA A 453 22.14 -14.48 -9.03
N ALA A 454 23.25 -13.79 -9.00
CA ALA A 454 24.48 -14.43 -8.60
C ALA A 454 24.21 -14.94 -7.19
N ARG A 455 24.13 -16.27 -7.05
CA ARG A 455 24.06 -16.92 -5.74
C ARG A 455 25.11 -16.25 -4.87
N ARG A 456 24.69 -15.46 -3.88
CA ARG A 456 25.58 -14.80 -2.95
C ARG A 456 26.04 -15.82 -1.91
N GLU A 457 26.86 -16.74 -2.37
CA GLU A 457 27.48 -17.72 -1.48
C GLU A 457 28.31 -17.02 -0.40
N MET A 458 28.28 -17.56 0.80
CA MET A 458 29.20 -17.11 1.84
C MET A 458 30.63 -17.48 1.44
N LYS A 459 31.54 -16.52 1.53
CA LYS A 459 32.98 -16.79 1.33
C LYS A 459 33.69 -16.70 2.69
N PRO A 460 34.28 -17.79 3.15
CA PRO A 460 34.29 -19.17 2.59
C PRO A 460 32.94 -19.86 2.73
N LEU A 461 32.68 -20.87 1.89
CA LEU A 461 31.48 -21.71 1.92
C LEU A 461 31.22 -22.20 3.35
N THR A 462 30.00 -22.07 3.82
CA THR A 462 29.58 -22.36 5.19
C THR A 462 28.40 -23.32 5.18
N HIS A 463 28.40 -24.32 6.05
CA HIS A 463 27.30 -25.28 6.22
C HIS A 463 26.49 -24.98 7.49
N ALA A 464 27.18 -24.58 8.57
CA ALA A 464 26.56 -24.34 9.87
C ALA A 464 26.69 -22.87 10.33
N LEU A 465 25.59 -22.26 10.70
CA LEU A 465 25.58 -20.95 11.36
C LEU A 465 25.68 -21.13 12.89
N TYR A 466 26.75 -21.79 13.31
CA TYR A 466 27.09 -21.99 14.70
C TYR A 466 28.52 -21.51 14.93
N PRO A 467 28.81 -20.58 15.85
CA PRO A 467 30.14 -20.00 15.97
C PRO A 467 31.13 -20.97 16.60
N ILE A 468 32.32 -21.04 16.04
CA ILE A 468 33.41 -21.87 16.55
C ILE A 468 34.69 -21.07 16.91
N GLY A 469 34.64 -19.74 16.80
CA GLY A 469 35.81 -18.90 17.00
C GLY A 469 36.95 -19.23 16.04
N GLU A 470 38.16 -19.13 16.51
CA GLU A 470 39.37 -19.48 15.74
C GLU A 470 39.75 -20.98 15.82
N ASN A 471 38.90 -21.80 16.46
CA ASN A 471 39.24 -23.19 16.77
C ASN A 471 39.18 -24.14 15.56
N GLY A 472 38.49 -23.79 14.47
CA GLY A 472 38.31 -24.62 13.28
C GLY A 472 39.41 -24.51 12.22
N GLY A 473 40.47 -23.72 12.48
CA GLY A 473 41.55 -23.44 11.53
C GLY A 473 41.08 -22.57 10.32
N PRO A 474 41.93 -22.42 9.28
CA PRO A 474 41.62 -21.58 8.12
C PRO A 474 40.32 -21.96 7.39
N GLN A 475 40.01 -23.25 7.36
CA GLN A 475 38.81 -23.78 6.70
C GLN A 475 37.57 -23.79 7.60
N ARG A 476 37.67 -23.36 8.86
CA ARG A 476 36.60 -23.30 9.85
C ARG A 476 35.87 -24.63 10.03
N LEU A 477 36.62 -25.71 10.12
CA LEU A 477 36.08 -27.07 10.25
C LEU A 477 35.57 -27.31 11.68
N MET A 478 34.31 -27.70 11.78
CA MET A 478 33.63 -27.94 13.05
C MET A 478 34.23 -29.20 13.75
N GLY A 479 34.60 -30.22 13.00
CA GLY A 479 35.30 -31.40 13.52
C GLY A 479 36.61 -31.03 14.20
N LYS A 480 37.44 -30.21 13.54
CA LYS A 480 38.71 -29.73 14.12
C LYS A 480 38.53 -28.88 15.38
N ALA A 481 37.45 -28.09 15.42
CA ALA A 481 37.11 -27.33 16.63
C ALA A 481 36.67 -28.27 17.79
N ALA A 482 35.98 -29.36 17.46
CA ALA A 482 35.53 -30.36 18.44
C ALA A 482 36.66 -31.18 19.06
N GLU A 483 37.79 -31.37 18.36
CA GLU A 483 38.99 -32.03 18.91
C GLU A 483 39.53 -31.34 20.18
N LYS A 484 39.23 -30.04 20.34
CA LYS A 484 39.58 -29.30 21.57
C LYS A 484 38.63 -29.57 22.75
N GLY A 485 37.59 -30.39 22.55
CA GLY A 485 36.56 -30.71 23.53
C GLY A 485 35.62 -29.52 23.78
N ARG A 486 36.05 -28.54 24.56
CA ARG A 486 35.28 -27.30 24.82
C ARG A 486 35.92 -26.08 24.18
N ILE A 487 35.07 -25.22 23.64
CA ILE A 487 35.49 -23.98 23.01
C ILE A 487 34.78 -22.78 23.67
N ARG A 488 35.41 -21.63 23.61
CA ARG A 488 34.81 -20.36 24.11
C ARG A 488 34.33 -19.53 22.91
N VAL A 489 33.04 -19.25 22.88
CA VAL A 489 32.39 -18.53 21.77
C VAL A 489 31.34 -17.57 22.30
N GLU A 490 31.07 -16.52 21.55
CA GLU A 490 30.05 -15.53 21.90
C GLU A 490 28.67 -15.99 21.41
N LEU A 491 27.72 -16.17 22.34
CA LEU A 491 26.38 -16.66 22.08
C LEU A 491 25.33 -15.90 22.90
N CYS A 492 24.08 -15.97 22.45
CA CYS A 492 22.94 -15.43 23.18
C CYS A 492 22.77 -16.13 24.55
N ARG A 493 22.12 -15.44 25.47
CA ARG A 493 21.68 -16.00 26.75
C ARG A 493 20.21 -16.38 26.69
N ARG A 494 19.94 -17.66 26.84
CA ARG A 494 18.61 -18.23 26.96
C ARG A 494 18.53 -19.09 28.21
N TYR A 495 17.36 -19.21 28.79
CA TYR A 495 17.13 -20.00 29.99
C TYR A 495 16.08 -21.07 29.71
N CYS A 496 16.30 -22.24 30.21
CA CYS A 496 15.38 -23.35 30.07
C CYS A 496 14.11 -23.15 30.90
N SER A 497 12.95 -23.34 30.31
CA SER A 497 11.67 -23.27 31.01
C SER A 497 11.44 -24.37 32.04
N LYS A 498 12.13 -25.52 31.89
CA LYS A 498 11.98 -26.67 32.80
C LYS A 498 12.97 -26.65 33.96
N CYS A 499 14.28 -26.48 33.69
CA CYS A 499 15.31 -26.58 34.71
C CYS A 499 15.95 -25.23 35.10
N GLY A 500 15.55 -24.12 34.49
CA GLY A 500 16.10 -22.79 34.77
C GLY A 500 17.53 -22.55 34.34
N GLN A 501 18.25 -23.58 33.82
CA GLN A 501 19.65 -23.47 33.44
C GLN A 501 19.84 -22.63 32.18
N GLU A 502 20.95 -21.91 32.13
CA GLU A 502 21.34 -21.13 30.96
C GLU A 502 21.78 -22.08 29.83
N SER A 503 21.25 -21.86 28.63
CA SER A 503 21.63 -22.60 27.42
C SER A 503 21.58 -21.66 26.22
N PRO A 504 22.58 -21.65 25.34
CA PRO A 504 22.53 -20.88 24.09
C PRO A 504 21.66 -21.50 23.01
N ASN A 505 21.27 -22.77 23.19
CA ASN A 505 20.50 -23.53 22.21
C ASN A 505 18.99 -23.36 22.41
N LEU A 506 18.22 -23.57 21.36
CA LEU A 506 16.73 -23.50 21.41
C LEU A 506 16.13 -24.59 22.33
N ASN A 507 16.80 -25.72 22.47
CA ASN A 507 16.44 -26.77 23.42
C ASN A 507 17.55 -26.93 24.47
N CYS A 508 17.17 -27.24 25.69
CA CYS A 508 18.10 -27.42 26.80
C CYS A 508 18.74 -28.79 26.73
N HIS A 509 20.06 -28.82 26.73
CA HIS A 509 20.88 -30.02 26.77
C HIS A 509 21.50 -30.29 28.16
N HIS A 510 21.01 -29.60 29.19
CA HIS A 510 21.43 -29.82 30.56
C HIS A 510 21.00 -31.21 31.03
N ARG A 511 21.93 -31.95 31.65
CA ARG A 511 21.66 -33.23 32.31
C ARG A 511 21.50 -32.94 33.80
N PRO A 512 20.31 -33.08 34.37
CA PRO A 512 20.10 -32.88 35.81
C PRO A 512 20.90 -33.86 36.65
N ASP A 513 21.08 -35.07 36.13
CA ASP A 513 21.85 -36.13 36.73
C ASP A 513 22.96 -36.60 35.76
N PRO A 514 24.24 -36.52 36.15
CA PRO A 514 25.36 -36.95 35.30
C PRO A 514 25.34 -38.48 34.94
N GLU A 515 24.72 -39.30 35.80
CA GLU A 515 24.64 -40.74 35.62
C GLU A 515 23.52 -41.15 34.66
N ILE A 516 22.51 -40.29 34.49
CA ILE A 516 21.40 -40.57 33.61
C ILE A 516 21.65 -39.90 32.24
N PRO A 517 21.66 -40.66 31.12
CA PRO A 517 21.94 -40.09 29.80
C PRO A 517 20.81 -39.22 29.25
N LYS A 518 19.77 -38.90 30.03
CA LYS A 518 18.59 -38.14 29.57
C LYS A 518 18.80 -36.65 29.76
N GLU A 519 18.75 -35.92 28.66
CA GLU A 519 18.79 -34.48 28.66
C GLU A 519 17.44 -33.88 29.10
N CYS A 520 17.48 -32.67 29.64
CA CYS A 520 16.29 -31.95 30.09
C CYS A 520 15.25 -31.74 28.97
N GLY A 521 15.70 -31.42 27.76
CA GLY A 521 14.89 -31.26 26.55
C GLY A 521 13.86 -30.10 26.63
N GLY A 522 13.92 -29.27 27.68
CA GLY A 522 13.02 -28.10 27.84
C GLY A 522 13.29 -27.04 26.78
N LYS A 523 12.29 -26.35 26.32
CA LYS A 523 12.45 -25.19 25.45
C LYS A 523 13.13 -24.05 26.21
N THR A 524 14.01 -23.33 25.52
CA THR A 524 14.71 -22.18 26.10
C THR A 524 14.12 -20.87 25.57
N ALA A 525 14.02 -19.87 26.44
CA ALA A 525 13.57 -18.54 26.09
C ALA A 525 14.54 -17.48 26.62
N GLU A 526 14.51 -16.31 26.03
CA GLU A 526 15.17 -15.15 26.60
C GLU A 526 14.42 -14.73 27.87
N ARG A 527 15.14 -14.27 28.90
CA ARG A 527 14.54 -13.81 30.13
C ARG A 527 13.75 -12.53 29.86
N GLU A 528 12.48 -12.49 30.25
CA GLU A 528 11.64 -11.30 30.13
C GLU A 528 12.26 -10.10 30.85
N ARG A 529 12.10 -8.94 30.27
CA ARG A 529 12.61 -7.68 30.83
C ARG A 529 11.68 -7.17 31.93
N LYS A 530 12.24 -6.67 33.01
CA LYS A 530 11.50 -5.81 33.93
C LYS A 530 11.10 -4.53 33.21
N PRO A 531 9.86 -4.04 33.36
CA PRO A 531 9.44 -2.74 32.83
C PRO A 531 10.37 -1.63 33.32
N GLY A 532 10.85 -0.74 32.44
CA GLY A 532 11.71 0.39 32.80
C GLY A 532 13.22 0.17 32.68
N ALA A 533 13.70 -1.00 32.30
CA ALA A 533 15.15 -1.21 32.14
C ALA A 533 15.66 -0.59 30.83
N MET A 534 16.69 0.29 30.96
CA MET A 534 17.37 0.92 29.81
C MET A 534 17.81 -0.09 28.75
N ILE A 535 17.68 0.29 27.49
CA ILE A 535 18.10 -0.50 26.32
C ILE A 535 19.64 -0.50 26.26
N ARG A 536 20.30 -1.37 27.00
CA ARG A 536 21.67 -1.76 26.67
C ARG A 536 21.60 -2.77 25.52
N ARG A 537 22.25 -2.48 24.38
CA ARG A 537 22.43 -3.42 23.27
C ARG A 537 22.92 -4.74 23.86
N ARG A 538 22.14 -5.82 23.69
CA ARG A 538 22.51 -7.14 24.17
C ARG A 538 23.63 -7.65 23.26
N ARG A 539 24.86 -7.51 23.71
CA ARG A 539 25.97 -8.30 23.16
C ARG A 539 25.85 -9.70 23.72
N GLY A 540 26.09 -10.70 22.90
CA GLY A 540 26.27 -12.06 23.36
C GLY A 540 27.38 -12.11 24.43
N ARG A 541 27.39 -13.17 25.19
CA ARG A 541 28.43 -13.40 26.18
C ARG A 541 29.31 -14.54 25.73
N ASN A 542 30.61 -14.44 26.00
CA ASN A 542 31.54 -15.51 25.88
C ASN A 542 31.09 -16.70 26.75
N SER A 543 30.63 -17.77 26.12
CA SER A 543 30.13 -18.96 26.76
C SER A 543 31.04 -20.16 26.42
N TRP A 544 31.23 -21.05 27.38
CA TRP A 544 31.92 -22.32 27.12
C TRP A 544 30.93 -23.31 26.56
N VAL A 545 31.28 -23.92 25.43
CA VAL A 545 30.47 -24.96 24.77
C VAL A 545 31.28 -26.22 24.60
N HIS A 546 30.76 -27.35 25.07
CA HIS A 546 31.32 -28.68 24.82
C HIS A 546 30.90 -29.15 23.42
N LEU A 547 31.66 -28.70 22.41
CA LEU A 547 31.31 -28.92 21.00
C LEU A 547 31.39 -30.40 20.60
N ASP A 548 32.36 -31.13 21.15
CA ASP A 548 32.56 -32.58 21.00
C ASP A 548 31.29 -33.36 21.39
N ARG A 549 30.79 -33.10 22.61
CA ARG A 549 29.59 -33.74 23.14
C ARG A 549 28.33 -33.34 22.36
N LEU A 550 28.23 -32.06 22.03
CA LEU A 550 27.08 -31.56 21.28
C LEU A 550 26.98 -32.22 19.90
N LEU A 551 28.08 -32.32 19.18
CA LEU A 551 28.13 -33.00 17.88
C LEU A 551 27.82 -34.50 17.99
N GLU A 552 28.33 -35.18 19.02
CA GLU A 552 28.09 -36.60 19.21
C GLU A 552 26.60 -36.87 19.54
N VAL A 553 25.99 -36.08 20.42
CA VAL A 553 24.56 -36.19 20.71
C VAL A 553 23.74 -36.01 19.45
N LYS A 554 24.05 -34.96 18.65
CA LYS A 554 23.31 -34.67 17.42
C LYS A 554 23.55 -35.69 16.31
N ARG A 555 24.73 -36.26 16.22
CA ARG A 555 25.02 -37.40 15.35
C ARG A 555 24.07 -38.56 15.63
N ARG A 556 23.91 -38.93 16.91
CA ARG A 556 22.99 -40.01 17.35
C ARG A 556 21.54 -39.67 17.08
N THR A 557 21.12 -38.44 17.37
CA THR A 557 19.74 -37.96 17.10
C THR A 557 19.39 -38.04 15.61
N LEU A 558 20.37 -37.79 14.74
CA LEU A 558 20.18 -37.84 13.28
C LEU A 558 20.36 -39.27 12.71
N GLY A 559 20.64 -40.28 13.53
CA GLY A 559 20.87 -41.67 13.08
C GLY A 559 22.07 -41.82 12.14
N LEU A 560 23.13 -41.01 12.34
CA LEU A 560 24.29 -41.03 11.49
C LEU A 560 25.39 -41.92 12.11
N ASP A 561 25.96 -42.84 11.33
CA ASP A 561 27.10 -43.67 11.77
C ASP A 561 28.34 -42.80 12.00
N ARG A 562 28.58 -41.83 11.12
CA ARG A 562 29.73 -40.92 11.22
C ARG A 562 29.30 -39.49 10.87
N LEU A 563 29.96 -38.50 11.50
CA LEU A 563 29.80 -37.11 11.10
C LEU A 563 30.47 -36.85 9.74
N PRO A 564 29.90 -35.97 8.92
CA PRO A 564 30.56 -35.53 7.68
C PRO A 564 31.92 -34.88 7.99
N GLN A 565 32.95 -35.23 7.25
CA GLN A 565 34.32 -34.75 7.50
C GLN A 565 34.49 -33.25 7.35
N LYS A 566 33.72 -32.63 6.45
CA LYS A 566 33.87 -31.23 6.06
C LYS A 566 32.65 -30.39 6.43
N ILE A 567 32.29 -30.31 7.71
CA ILE A 567 31.29 -29.36 8.17
C ILE A 567 32.00 -28.02 8.43
N LYS A 568 31.79 -27.03 7.54
CA LYS A 568 32.32 -25.67 7.68
C LYS A 568 31.36 -24.80 8.47
N SER A 569 31.91 -24.02 9.40
CA SER A 569 31.12 -23.16 10.29
C SER A 569 31.55 -21.67 10.22
N VAL A 570 30.95 -20.82 11.04
CA VAL A 570 31.29 -19.39 11.14
C VAL A 570 32.22 -19.14 12.34
N LYS A 571 33.03 -18.08 12.28
CA LYS A 571 33.85 -17.69 13.42
C LYS A 571 33.00 -17.06 14.52
N VAL A 572 32.16 -16.11 14.13
CA VAL A 572 31.25 -15.36 15.01
C VAL A 572 29.88 -15.21 14.33
N LEU A 573 28.84 -14.96 15.10
CA LEU A 573 27.54 -14.58 14.60
C LEU A 573 27.44 -13.05 14.50
N THR A 574 26.96 -12.55 13.38
CA THR A 574 26.77 -11.11 13.12
C THR A 574 25.38 -10.62 13.48
N SER A 575 24.42 -11.53 13.74
CA SER A 575 23.06 -11.18 14.13
C SER A 575 23.04 -10.49 15.50
N GLU A 576 22.17 -9.50 15.69
CA GLU A 576 22.02 -8.80 16.97
C GLU A 576 21.64 -9.72 18.13
N SER A 577 20.86 -10.77 17.84
CA SER A 577 20.44 -11.75 18.83
C SER A 577 21.52 -12.75 19.20
N GLN A 578 22.55 -12.91 18.36
CA GLN A 578 23.62 -13.93 18.48
C GLN A 578 23.10 -15.33 18.81
N THR A 579 21.90 -15.65 18.30
CA THR A 579 21.26 -16.94 18.46
C THR A 579 21.80 -17.89 17.38
N PRO A 580 22.46 -19.01 17.76
CA PRO A 580 22.97 -19.94 16.79
C PRO A 580 21.85 -20.75 16.15
N GLU A 581 22.05 -21.13 14.89
CA GLU A 581 21.20 -22.12 14.24
C GLU A 581 21.38 -23.51 14.86
N PRO A 582 20.33 -24.36 14.86
CA PRO A 582 20.49 -25.75 15.27
C PRO A 582 21.62 -26.45 14.50
N ILE A 583 22.54 -27.08 15.22
CA ILE A 583 23.72 -27.73 14.63
C ILE A 583 23.33 -28.83 13.64
N GLU A 584 22.19 -29.47 13.85
CA GLU A 584 21.63 -30.51 12.99
C GLU A 584 21.51 -30.04 11.54
N LYS A 585 21.07 -28.83 11.33
CA LYS A 585 21.00 -28.25 9.98
C LYS A 585 22.37 -28.16 9.33
N GLY A 586 23.38 -27.74 10.08
CA GLY A 586 24.77 -27.71 9.62
C GLY A 586 25.35 -29.09 9.29
N ILE A 587 25.02 -30.11 10.10
CA ILE A 587 25.41 -31.48 9.86
C ILE A 587 24.76 -32.02 8.57
N LEU A 588 23.46 -31.82 8.41
CA LEU A 588 22.71 -32.24 7.21
C LEU A 588 23.20 -31.54 5.95
N ARG A 589 23.43 -30.22 6.01
CA ARG A 589 24.01 -29.49 4.88
C ARG A 589 25.40 -29.99 4.54
N GLY A 590 26.25 -30.26 5.54
CA GLY A 590 27.57 -30.85 5.32
C GLY A 590 27.50 -32.24 4.69
N LYS A 591 26.50 -33.07 5.07
CA LYS A 591 26.26 -34.39 4.47
C LYS A 591 25.84 -34.30 3.01
N HIS A 592 24.95 -33.35 2.67
CA HIS A 592 24.39 -33.19 1.33
C HIS A 592 25.14 -32.14 0.49
N GLN A 593 26.27 -31.62 0.96
CA GLN A 593 27.09 -30.59 0.28
C GLN A 593 26.35 -29.31 -0.06
N LEU A 594 25.38 -28.93 0.78
CA LEU A 594 24.62 -27.70 0.66
C LEU A 594 25.33 -26.59 1.45
N SER A 595 25.45 -25.40 0.85
CA SER A 595 26.05 -24.24 1.51
C SER A 595 24.98 -23.21 1.88
N VAL A 596 25.26 -22.45 2.93
CA VAL A 596 24.41 -21.32 3.35
C VAL A 596 24.76 -20.11 2.51
N PHE A 597 23.74 -19.41 2.01
CA PHE A 597 23.86 -18.13 1.33
C PHE A 597 23.93 -16.96 2.32
N ARG A 598 24.33 -15.77 1.86
CA ARG A 598 24.44 -14.58 2.71
C ARG A 598 23.10 -14.11 3.32
N ASP A 599 22.01 -14.45 2.69
CA ASP A 599 20.64 -14.19 3.17
C ASP A 599 20.15 -15.20 4.22
N GLY A 600 20.96 -16.20 4.57
CA GLY A 600 20.62 -17.26 5.52
C GLY A 600 19.82 -18.42 4.93
N THR A 601 19.53 -18.43 3.64
CA THR A 601 18.93 -19.58 2.93
C THR A 601 19.99 -20.63 2.59
N ALA A 602 19.55 -21.85 2.28
CA ALA A 602 20.41 -22.96 1.87
C ALA A 602 19.74 -23.82 0.80
#